data_5da745899bf7197e3f77129d8cbb178e
#
_entry.id   5da745899bf7197e3f77129d8cbb178e
#
_cell.length_a   1.000
_cell.length_b   1.000
_cell.length_c   1.000
_cell.angle_alpha   90.00
_cell.angle_beta   90.00
_cell.angle_gamma   90.00
#
_symmetry.space_group_name_H-M   'P 1'
#
loop_
_entity.id
_entity.type
_entity.pdbx_description
1 polymer ?
#
loop_
_entity_poly.entity_id
_entity_poly.type
_entity_poly.pdbx_seq_one_letter_code
_entity_poly.pdbx_strand_id
1 'polypeptide(L)'
;MKRLFLCVVLLSAVFGCSRKQEKRGEKDAYVYEPVRMAAAYVSLVEKPDAARALFVGEEAKSLTNVFSNAGIACFTSLEGKFDLIVVACEGMSKTSCGKLCASLADDGVITWIMDVREATAEEMLERFRGFDLPSVHLWMSGETRWLLVGRKADRKVRLSAMMDVFVRERAFADLEKAHCGSLPEVFAGYVGTMNDVAPAFYNLKRDETMSPGLFVTKEIPEIGWVDAADVDEDIRKGVLADIRSMQVVRRLAIQGGLAAAEVKGKKDEEAVADIFARVTARNPNDLFVLERLDRLERNAKAFLEAGKLLMAMKCYETMVLIRPNDPVAMNNFGMCLKKIGKVELAKMILERAEMLARRGEREEGRAGREEGR
;
A
#
# COMPACT_ATOMS: atom_id res chain seq x y z
N MET A 1 3.04 40.04 -10.90
CA MET A 1 3.49 39.54 -9.61
C MET A 1 2.36 39.16 -8.63
N LYS A 2 1.23 39.89 -8.56
CA LYS A 2 0.12 39.55 -7.61
C LYS A 2 -0.68 38.24 -7.96
N ARG A 3 -0.63 37.76 -9.17
CA ARG A 3 -1.33 36.50 -9.57
C ARG A 3 -0.56 35.21 -9.26
N LEU A 4 0.75 35.32 -8.98
CA LEU A 4 1.59 34.16 -8.60
C LEU A 4 1.41 33.78 -7.12
N PHE A 5 1.05 34.76 -6.26
CA PHE A 5 0.87 34.56 -4.82
C PHE A 5 -0.38 33.72 -4.49
N LEU A 6 -1.40 33.78 -5.34
CA LEU A 6 -2.64 33.02 -5.14
C LEU A 6 -2.47 31.51 -5.39
N CYS A 7 -1.53 31.12 -6.24
CA CYS A 7 -1.24 29.71 -6.53
C CYS A 7 -0.53 28.98 -5.36
N VAL A 8 0.35 29.68 -4.64
CA VAL A 8 1.12 29.09 -3.53
C VAL A 8 0.23 28.83 -2.30
N VAL A 9 -0.75 29.70 -2.04
CA VAL A 9 -1.71 29.52 -0.93
C VAL A 9 -2.68 28.38 -1.20
N LEU A 10 -2.99 28.10 -2.47
CA LEU A 10 -3.91 27.01 -2.86
C LEU A 10 -3.27 25.62 -2.78
N LEU A 11 -1.98 25.49 -3.00
CA LEU A 11 -1.28 24.20 -2.87
C LEU A 11 -1.17 23.74 -1.40
N SER A 12 -0.85 24.65 -0.49
CA SER A 12 -0.90 24.35 0.94
C SER A 12 -2.32 23.98 1.40
N ALA A 13 -3.37 24.49 0.73
CA ALA A 13 -4.75 24.11 1.01
C ALA A 13 -5.11 22.72 0.47
N VAL A 14 -4.56 22.29 -0.70
CA VAL A 14 -4.84 20.95 -1.25
C VAL A 14 -4.14 19.85 -0.43
N PHE A 15 -2.92 20.10 0.03
CA PHE A 15 -2.18 19.17 0.89
C PHE A 15 -2.53 19.31 2.39
N GLY A 16 -2.94 20.49 2.84
CA GLY A 16 -3.36 20.76 4.22
C GLY A 16 -4.86 20.61 4.49
N CYS A 17 -5.72 20.76 3.48
CA CYS A 17 -7.18 20.59 3.63
C CYS A 17 -7.62 19.13 3.82
N SER A 18 -6.83 18.14 3.38
CA SER A 18 -7.12 16.73 3.66
C SER A 18 -7.30 16.49 5.17
N ARG A 19 -6.46 17.10 6.02
CA ARG A 19 -6.59 16.94 7.49
C ARG A 19 -7.80 17.65 8.14
N LYS A 20 -8.36 18.69 7.53
CA LYS A 20 -9.48 19.46 8.14
C LYS A 20 -10.86 19.10 7.59
N GLN A 21 -10.98 18.58 6.35
CA GLN A 21 -12.26 18.21 5.78
C GLN A 21 -12.66 16.75 6.10
N GLU A 22 -11.70 15.84 6.35
CA GLU A 22 -11.99 14.46 6.80
C GLU A 22 -12.60 14.40 8.22
N LYS A 23 -12.56 15.47 9.02
CA LYS A 23 -13.14 15.51 10.38
C LYS A 23 -14.66 15.64 10.45
N ARG A 24 -15.39 15.71 9.34
CA ARG A 24 -16.86 15.82 9.35
C ARG A 24 -17.50 14.84 8.37
N GLY A 25 -17.78 13.63 8.86
CA GLY A 25 -19.00 12.96 8.42
C GLY A 25 -18.91 11.71 7.57
N GLU A 26 -17.79 11.00 7.45
CA GLU A 26 -17.84 9.63 6.89
C GLU A 26 -17.22 8.64 7.86
N LYS A 27 -18.08 7.92 8.58
CA LYS A 27 -17.70 6.78 9.43
C LYS A 27 -17.32 5.53 8.63
N ASP A 28 -17.48 5.54 7.32
CA ASP A 28 -17.04 4.45 6.46
C ASP A 28 -15.62 4.75 5.98
N ALA A 29 -14.66 4.15 6.67
CA ALA A 29 -13.26 4.24 6.31
C ALA A 29 -13.05 3.62 4.92
N TYR A 30 -12.96 4.47 3.87
CA TYR A 30 -12.59 3.99 2.55
C TYR A 30 -11.23 3.30 2.64
N VAL A 31 -11.20 2.06 2.20
CA VAL A 31 -9.97 1.27 2.07
C VAL A 31 -9.75 1.02 0.59
N TYR A 32 -8.63 1.49 0.06
CA TYR A 32 -8.24 1.20 -1.31
C TYR A 32 -8.08 -0.31 -1.49
N GLU A 33 -8.81 -0.90 -2.45
CA GLU A 33 -8.92 -2.35 -2.62
C GLU A 33 -7.55 -3.06 -2.72
N PRO A 34 -6.58 -2.59 -3.53
CA PRO A 34 -5.25 -3.19 -3.58
C PRO A 34 -4.51 -3.19 -2.23
N VAL A 35 -4.67 -2.16 -1.40
CA VAL A 35 -4.07 -2.06 -0.07
C VAL A 35 -4.66 -3.12 0.86
N ARG A 36 -5.97 -3.35 0.79
CA ARG A 36 -6.67 -4.40 1.53
C ARG A 36 -6.23 -5.79 1.08
N MET A 37 -6.15 -6.01 -0.23
CA MET A 37 -5.72 -7.27 -0.82
C MET A 37 -4.27 -7.61 -0.47
N ALA A 38 -3.38 -6.63 -0.39
CA ALA A 38 -1.99 -6.83 0.02
C ALA A 38 -1.89 -7.49 1.40
N ALA A 39 -2.83 -7.23 2.31
CA ALA A 39 -2.88 -7.88 3.62
C ALA A 39 -3.06 -9.41 3.53
N ALA A 40 -3.86 -9.87 2.57
CA ALA A 40 -4.01 -11.31 2.33
C ALA A 40 -2.67 -11.94 1.88
N TYR A 41 -1.96 -11.29 0.96
CA TYR A 41 -0.69 -11.82 0.45
C TYR A 41 0.42 -11.79 1.47
N VAL A 42 0.51 -10.76 2.31
CA VAL A 42 1.41 -10.77 3.47
C VAL A 42 1.12 -11.98 4.36
N SER A 43 -0.15 -12.25 4.65
CA SER A 43 -0.54 -13.40 5.46
C SER A 43 -0.15 -14.73 4.81
N LEU A 44 -0.32 -14.85 3.49
CA LEU A 44 0.04 -16.06 2.73
C LEU A 44 1.56 -16.25 2.64
N VAL A 45 2.34 -15.17 2.53
CA VAL A 45 3.80 -15.23 2.52
C VAL A 45 4.34 -15.63 3.89
N GLU A 46 3.73 -15.13 4.96
CA GLU A 46 4.12 -15.48 6.34
C GLU A 46 3.72 -16.93 6.73
N LYS A 47 2.68 -17.49 6.09
CA LYS A 47 2.21 -18.87 6.31
C LYS A 47 1.74 -19.52 4.99
N PRO A 48 2.66 -19.84 4.07
CA PRO A 48 2.32 -20.33 2.74
C PRO A 48 1.70 -21.75 2.72
N ASP A 49 1.91 -22.53 3.77
CA ASP A 49 1.39 -23.87 3.98
C ASP A 49 0.12 -23.91 4.87
N ALA A 50 -0.55 -22.76 5.06
CA ALA A 50 -1.78 -22.72 5.82
C ALA A 50 -2.88 -23.58 5.17
N ALA A 51 -3.56 -24.40 5.97
CA ALA A 51 -4.71 -25.20 5.54
C ALA A 51 -6.04 -24.64 6.09
N ARG A 52 -6.00 -23.96 7.26
CA ARG A 52 -7.17 -23.44 7.97
C ARG A 52 -6.96 -22.01 8.40
N ALA A 53 -7.85 -21.11 7.99
CA ALA A 53 -7.79 -19.71 8.36
C ALA A 53 -9.08 -19.24 9.05
N LEU A 54 -8.92 -18.48 10.14
CA LEU A 54 -10.01 -17.80 10.87
C LEU A 54 -10.01 -16.32 10.50
N PHE A 55 -11.17 -15.76 10.20
CA PHE A 55 -11.40 -14.36 9.88
C PHE A 55 -12.22 -13.65 10.92
N VAL A 56 -11.68 -12.58 11.52
CA VAL A 56 -12.29 -11.80 12.60
C VAL A 56 -12.47 -10.34 12.15
N GLY A 57 -13.71 -9.88 12.13
CA GLY A 57 -14.10 -8.55 11.62
C GLY A 57 -14.50 -8.56 10.14
N GLU A 58 -15.33 -7.61 9.74
CA GLU A 58 -15.95 -7.58 8.41
C GLU A 58 -14.91 -7.37 7.29
N GLU A 59 -13.92 -6.50 7.50
CA GLU A 59 -12.84 -6.28 6.54
C GLU A 59 -12.02 -7.57 6.34
N ALA A 60 -11.71 -8.32 7.41
CA ALA A 60 -11.03 -9.61 7.30
C ALA A 60 -11.89 -10.63 6.54
N LYS A 61 -13.18 -10.73 6.86
CA LYS A 61 -14.12 -11.64 6.17
C LYS A 61 -14.20 -11.38 4.68
N SER A 62 -14.07 -10.13 4.23
CA SER A 62 -14.08 -9.80 2.81
C SER A 62 -12.90 -10.39 2.02
N LEU A 63 -11.84 -10.85 2.70
CA LEU A 63 -10.67 -11.50 2.10
C LEU A 63 -10.84 -13.02 1.93
N THR A 64 -11.92 -13.64 2.44
CA THR A 64 -12.11 -15.10 2.42
C THR A 64 -11.99 -15.71 1.03
N ASN A 65 -12.44 -15.01 -0.02
CA ASN A 65 -12.35 -15.49 -1.40
C ASN A 65 -10.90 -15.70 -1.86
N VAL A 66 -9.98 -14.79 -1.47
CA VAL A 66 -8.55 -14.89 -1.81
C VAL A 66 -7.94 -16.16 -1.21
N PHE A 67 -8.25 -16.42 0.06
CA PHE A 67 -7.72 -17.59 0.77
C PHE A 67 -8.37 -18.88 0.28
N SER A 68 -9.67 -18.87 -0.01
CA SER A 68 -10.37 -20.02 -0.61
C SER A 68 -9.80 -20.36 -2.01
N ASN A 69 -9.48 -19.34 -2.82
CA ASN A 69 -8.82 -19.53 -4.11
C ASN A 69 -7.40 -20.11 -3.95
N ALA A 70 -6.72 -19.81 -2.84
CA ALA A 70 -5.44 -20.42 -2.48
C ALA A 70 -5.58 -21.84 -1.90
N GLY A 71 -6.80 -22.38 -1.79
CA GLY A 71 -7.06 -23.72 -1.27
C GLY A 71 -7.15 -23.83 0.25
N ILE A 72 -7.32 -22.70 0.95
CA ILE A 72 -7.37 -22.64 2.41
C ILE A 72 -8.83 -22.69 2.89
N ALA A 73 -9.12 -23.56 3.86
CA ALA A 73 -10.44 -23.62 4.49
C ALA A 73 -10.67 -22.40 5.41
N CYS A 74 -11.71 -21.61 5.11
CA CYS A 74 -12.01 -20.33 5.76
C CYS A 74 -13.12 -20.48 6.82
N PHE A 75 -12.89 -19.93 8.00
CA PHE A 75 -13.78 -19.98 9.14
C PHE A 75 -14.07 -18.59 9.70
N THR A 76 -15.25 -18.39 10.29
CA THR A 76 -15.66 -17.15 10.96
C THR A 76 -16.04 -17.36 12.42
N SER A 77 -16.00 -18.61 12.91
CA SER A 77 -16.23 -18.99 14.30
C SER A 77 -14.95 -19.52 14.94
N LEU A 78 -14.76 -19.22 16.22
CA LEU A 78 -13.57 -19.59 16.99
C LEU A 78 -13.69 -21.02 17.53
N GLU A 79 -13.63 -22.01 16.61
CA GLU A 79 -13.72 -23.43 16.98
C GLU A 79 -12.50 -24.20 16.46
N GLY A 80 -11.65 -24.67 17.38
CA GLY A 80 -10.48 -25.46 17.07
C GLY A 80 -9.19 -24.66 16.94
N LYS A 81 -8.23 -25.23 16.21
CA LYS A 81 -6.91 -24.61 15.93
C LYS A 81 -6.85 -24.14 14.48
N PHE A 82 -6.14 -23.05 14.27
CA PHE A 82 -5.98 -22.40 12.97
C PHE A 82 -4.51 -22.19 12.66
N ASP A 83 -4.11 -22.42 11.42
CA ASP A 83 -2.77 -22.13 10.94
C ASP A 83 -2.59 -20.63 10.72
N LEU A 84 -3.69 -19.94 10.36
CA LEU A 84 -3.71 -18.52 10.10
C LEU A 84 -4.95 -17.89 10.75
N ILE A 85 -4.75 -16.75 11.40
CA ILE A 85 -5.85 -15.89 11.89
C ILE A 85 -5.68 -14.51 11.29
N VAL A 86 -6.69 -14.02 10.56
CA VAL A 86 -6.71 -12.67 10.00
C VAL A 86 -7.72 -11.83 10.77
N VAL A 87 -7.26 -10.74 11.34
CA VAL A 87 -8.05 -9.85 12.20
C VAL A 87 -8.11 -8.46 11.57
N ALA A 88 -9.31 -7.91 11.43
CA ALA A 88 -9.53 -6.52 11.06
C ALA A 88 -10.65 -5.96 11.93
N CYS A 89 -10.30 -5.49 13.11
CA CYS A 89 -11.22 -4.84 14.03
C CYS A 89 -10.51 -3.73 14.81
N GLU A 90 -11.21 -2.65 15.06
CA GLU A 90 -10.75 -1.58 15.95
C GLU A 90 -10.81 -2.06 17.40
N GLY A 91 -9.77 -1.80 18.19
CA GLY A 91 -9.81 -1.94 19.64
C GLY A 91 -9.90 -3.38 20.17
N MET A 92 -9.06 -4.29 19.69
CA MET A 92 -8.99 -5.63 20.29
C MET A 92 -8.43 -5.60 21.72
N SER A 93 -9.19 -6.08 22.69
CA SER A 93 -8.71 -6.16 24.06
C SER A 93 -7.61 -7.22 24.22
N LYS A 94 -6.71 -7.03 25.22
CA LYS A 94 -5.68 -8.01 25.54
C LYS A 94 -6.24 -9.43 25.77
N THR A 95 -7.42 -9.53 26.42
CA THR A 95 -8.11 -10.82 26.64
C THR A 95 -8.56 -11.46 25.32
N SER A 96 -9.06 -10.66 24.37
CA SER A 96 -9.47 -11.16 23.04
C SER A 96 -8.25 -11.61 22.24
N CYS A 97 -7.18 -10.84 22.27
CA CYS A 97 -5.91 -11.21 21.64
C CYS A 97 -5.37 -12.53 22.20
N GLY A 98 -5.35 -12.69 23.53
CA GLY A 98 -4.91 -13.93 24.18
C GLY A 98 -5.75 -15.15 23.74
N LYS A 99 -7.08 -15.03 23.60
CA LYS A 99 -7.93 -16.11 23.09
C LYS A 99 -7.60 -16.49 21.65
N LEU A 100 -7.36 -15.51 20.79
CA LEU A 100 -6.97 -15.73 19.39
C LEU A 100 -5.60 -16.42 19.31
N CYS A 101 -4.61 -15.93 20.07
CA CYS A 101 -3.28 -16.56 20.15
C CYS A 101 -3.36 -18.00 20.68
N ALA A 102 -4.25 -18.27 21.66
CA ALA A 102 -4.48 -19.63 22.15
C ALA A 102 -5.11 -20.56 21.11
N SER A 103 -5.84 -20.01 20.13
CA SER A 103 -6.45 -20.78 19.04
C SER A 103 -5.53 -20.96 17.82
N LEU A 104 -4.32 -20.39 17.82
CA LEU A 104 -3.30 -20.70 16.83
C LEU A 104 -2.81 -22.13 16.97
N ALA A 105 -2.54 -22.79 15.84
CA ALA A 105 -1.71 -23.99 15.77
C ALA A 105 -0.30 -23.70 16.30
N ASP A 106 0.52 -24.71 16.52
CA ASP A 106 1.83 -24.52 17.18
C ASP A 106 2.83 -23.70 16.36
N ASP A 107 2.68 -23.70 15.03
CA ASP A 107 3.42 -22.86 14.08
C ASP A 107 2.53 -21.83 13.40
N GLY A 108 1.36 -21.54 13.99
CA GLY A 108 0.36 -20.64 13.42
C GLY A 108 0.78 -19.18 13.43
N VAL A 109 0.13 -18.41 12.55
CA VAL A 109 0.37 -16.99 12.32
C VAL A 109 -0.93 -16.20 12.54
N ILE A 110 -0.83 -15.04 13.18
CA ILE A 110 -1.92 -14.08 13.27
C ILE A 110 -1.54 -12.79 12.57
N THR A 111 -2.37 -12.32 11.64
CA THR A 111 -2.22 -11.04 10.97
C THR A 111 -3.30 -10.09 11.45
N TRP A 112 -2.91 -8.97 12.04
CA TRP A 112 -3.84 -7.92 12.43
C TRP A 112 -3.71 -6.73 11.49
N ILE A 113 -4.80 -6.45 10.75
CA ILE A 113 -4.94 -5.31 9.84
C ILE A 113 -5.38 -4.10 10.67
N MET A 114 -4.60 -3.02 10.64
CA MET A 114 -4.83 -1.84 11.44
C MET A 114 -4.97 -0.60 10.58
N ASP A 115 -5.91 0.26 10.93
CA ASP A 115 -5.92 1.66 10.50
C ASP A 115 -5.06 2.48 11.46
N VAL A 116 -4.05 3.17 10.92
CA VAL A 116 -3.12 3.96 11.74
C VAL A 116 -3.33 5.47 11.62
N ARG A 117 -4.37 5.91 10.91
CA ARG A 117 -4.64 7.34 10.67
C ARG A 117 -4.75 8.16 11.96
N GLU A 118 -5.32 7.59 12.98
CA GLU A 118 -5.54 8.22 14.29
C GLU A 118 -4.80 7.48 15.41
N ALA A 119 -4.05 6.41 15.09
CA ALA A 119 -3.34 5.64 16.09
C ALA A 119 -2.14 6.44 16.64
N THR A 120 -2.03 6.47 17.95
CA THR A 120 -0.89 7.08 18.65
C THR A 120 0.25 6.06 18.84
N ALA A 121 1.45 6.57 19.16
CA ALA A 121 2.59 5.73 19.48
C ALA A 121 2.31 4.82 20.70
N GLU A 122 1.59 5.32 21.71
CA GLU A 122 1.22 4.55 22.90
C GLU A 122 0.27 3.40 22.55
N GLU A 123 -0.80 3.67 21.76
CA GLU A 123 -1.73 2.63 21.30
C GLU A 123 -1.03 1.56 20.47
N MET A 124 -0.11 1.95 19.61
CA MET A 124 0.67 1.00 18.82
C MET A 124 1.54 0.11 19.70
N LEU A 125 2.24 0.68 20.68
CA LEU A 125 3.05 -0.10 21.63
C LEU A 125 2.19 -1.05 22.49
N GLU A 126 0.98 -0.63 22.89
CA GLU A 126 0.04 -1.49 23.59
C GLU A 126 -0.45 -2.64 22.73
N ARG A 127 -0.75 -2.38 21.46
CA ARG A 127 -1.12 -3.42 20.49
C ARG A 127 0.01 -4.43 20.29
N PHE A 128 1.25 -3.96 20.16
CA PHE A 128 2.42 -4.83 20.08
C PHE A 128 2.59 -5.71 21.32
N ARG A 129 2.46 -5.13 22.53
CA ARG A 129 2.53 -5.87 23.80
C ARG A 129 1.37 -6.84 24.00
N GLY A 130 0.25 -6.62 23.32
CA GLY A 130 -0.91 -7.50 23.31
C GLY A 130 -0.63 -8.84 22.62
N PHE A 131 0.33 -8.88 21.71
CA PHE A 131 0.82 -10.10 21.09
C PHE A 131 1.90 -10.72 21.99
N ASP A 132 1.50 -11.64 22.85
CA ASP A 132 2.44 -12.46 23.63
C ASP A 132 2.94 -13.63 22.73
N LEU A 133 3.69 -13.27 21.67
CA LEU A 133 4.19 -14.18 20.64
C LEU A 133 5.71 -14.01 20.47
N PRO A 134 6.45 -15.09 20.20
CA PRO A 134 7.92 -15.07 20.08
C PRO A 134 8.44 -14.15 18.99
N SER A 135 7.71 -14.00 17.90
CA SER A 135 8.11 -13.14 16.78
C SER A 135 6.93 -12.31 16.30
N VAL A 136 7.14 -11.00 16.19
CA VAL A 136 6.15 -10.06 15.66
C VAL A 136 6.81 -9.19 14.61
N HIS A 137 6.18 -9.15 13.42
CA HIS A 137 6.64 -8.39 12.26
C HIS A 137 5.69 -7.22 11.99
N LEU A 138 6.25 -6.11 11.53
CA LEU A 138 5.49 -4.96 11.05
C LEU A 138 5.59 -4.87 9.53
N TRP A 139 4.43 -4.70 8.88
CA TRP A 139 4.30 -4.47 7.45
C TRP A 139 3.43 -3.24 7.20
N MET A 140 3.66 -2.57 6.08
CA MET A 140 2.84 -1.46 5.60
C MET A 140 2.26 -1.82 4.23
N SER A 141 0.96 -2.01 4.14
CA SER A 141 0.26 -2.23 2.87
C SER A 141 -0.17 -0.94 2.18
N GLY A 142 -0.02 0.21 2.84
CA GLY A 142 -0.34 1.55 2.33
C GLY A 142 0.04 2.63 3.32
N GLU A 143 -0.34 3.89 3.06
CA GLU A 143 -0.08 5.02 3.96
C GLU A 143 -0.77 4.84 5.32
N THR A 144 -1.97 4.27 5.31
CA THR A 144 -2.85 4.22 6.48
C THR A 144 -3.13 2.80 6.98
N ARG A 145 -2.76 1.78 6.22
CA ARG A 145 -2.97 0.38 6.57
C ARG A 145 -1.67 -0.32 6.90
N TRP A 146 -1.51 -0.67 8.17
CA TRP A 146 -0.37 -1.42 8.68
C TRP A 146 -0.82 -2.80 9.16
N LEU A 147 0.10 -3.75 9.12
CA LEU A 147 -0.15 -5.12 9.51
C LEU A 147 0.81 -5.51 10.61
N LEU A 148 0.27 -6.01 11.70
CA LEU A 148 1.05 -6.72 12.71
C LEU A 148 0.92 -8.22 12.44
N VAL A 149 2.03 -8.88 12.20
CA VAL A 149 2.07 -10.31 11.97
C VAL A 149 2.78 -10.97 13.14
N GLY A 150 2.02 -11.67 13.97
CA GLY A 150 2.54 -12.42 15.11
C GLY A 150 2.69 -13.90 14.76
N ARG A 151 3.83 -14.51 15.08
CA ARG A 151 4.14 -15.93 14.83
C ARG A 151 4.30 -16.66 16.16
N LYS A 152 3.61 -17.79 16.28
CA LYS A 152 3.64 -18.61 17.50
C LYS A 152 4.95 -19.39 17.67
N ALA A 153 5.61 -19.69 16.55
CA ALA A 153 6.93 -20.30 16.54
C ALA A 153 7.94 -19.40 15.84
N ASP A 154 9.17 -19.36 16.35
CA ASP A 154 10.31 -18.71 15.68
C ASP A 154 10.89 -19.66 14.62
N ARG A 155 10.05 -20.05 13.67
CA ARG A 155 10.41 -20.94 12.56
C ARG A 155 10.62 -20.14 11.30
N LYS A 156 11.72 -20.37 10.62
CA LYS A 156 11.97 -19.78 9.30
C LYS A 156 10.98 -20.33 8.27
N VAL A 157 10.53 -19.44 7.37
CA VAL A 157 9.67 -19.81 6.25
C VAL A 157 10.55 -20.03 5.02
N ARG A 158 10.34 -21.12 4.31
CA ARG A 158 11.09 -21.46 3.11
C ARG A 158 10.78 -20.51 1.97
N LEU A 159 11.82 -20.00 1.31
CA LEU A 159 11.68 -19.07 0.18
C LEU A 159 10.92 -19.74 -0.99
N SER A 160 11.17 -21.03 -1.29
CA SER A 160 10.43 -21.75 -2.30
C SER A 160 8.92 -21.77 -2.03
N ALA A 161 8.53 -22.02 -0.77
CA ALA A 161 7.12 -22.06 -0.39
C ALA A 161 6.44 -20.68 -0.53
N MET A 162 7.18 -19.58 -0.25
CA MET A 162 6.68 -18.24 -0.51
C MET A 162 6.51 -17.98 -2.01
N MET A 163 7.47 -18.40 -2.83
CA MET A 163 7.40 -18.25 -4.28
C MET A 163 6.22 -19.06 -4.87
N ASP A 164 5.93 -20.23 -4.34
CA ASP A 164 4.82 -21.08 -4.78
C ASP A 164 3.44 -20.42 -4.61
N VAL A 165 3.30 -19.47 -3.65
CA VAL A 165 2.07 -18.68 -3.52
C VAL A 165 1.76 -17.92 -4.81
N PHE A 166 2.79 -17.43 -5.50
CA PHE A 166 2.66 -16.62 -6.72
C PHE A 166 2.54 -17.46 -8.00
N VAL A 167 2.81 -18.74 -7.95
CA VAL A 167 2.71 -19.66 -9.10
C VAL A 167 1.32 -20.33 -9.18
N ARG A 168 0.53 -20.26 -8.12
CA ARG A 168 -0.84 -20.82 -8.12
C ARG A 168 -1.73 -19.98 -9.04
N GLU A 169 -2.16 -20.56 -10.18
CA GLU A 169 -2.87 -19.85 -11.26
C GLU A 169 -4.03 -18.94 -10.81
N ARG A 170 -4.82 -19.41 -9.83
CA ARG A 170 -5.96 -18.62 -9.31
C ARG A 170 -5.54 -17.46 -8.41
N ALA A 171 -4.46 -17.62 -7.65
CA ALA A 171 -3.90 -16.56 -6.83
C ALA A 171 -3.28 -15.46 -7.70
N PHE A 172 -2.66 -15.82 -8.83
CA PHE A 172 -2.01 -14.86 -9.73
C PHE A 172 -2.97 -13.82 -10.31
N ALA A 173 -4.16 -14.21 -10.74
CA ALA A 173 -5.16 -13.28 -11.27
C ALA A 173 -5.66 -12.27 -10.22
N ASP A 174 -5.76 -12.69 -8.95
CA ASP A 174 -6.14 -11.79 -7.84
C ASP A 174 -4.97 -10.90 -7.42
N LEU A 175 -3.73 -11.39 -7.51
CA LEU A 175 -2.49 -10.65 -7.28
C LEU A 175 -2.31 -9.50 -8.27
N GLU A 176 -2.56 -9.75 -9.53
CA GLU A 176 -2.47 -8.75 -10.58
C GLU A 176 -3.46 -7.60 -10.34
N LYS A 177 -4.68 -7.92 -9.93
CA LYS A 177 -5.69 -6.93 -9.50
C LYS A 177 -5.28 -6.18 -8.23
N ALA A 178 -4.55 -6.82 -7.34
CA ALA A 178 -4.04 -6.22 -6.10
C ALA A 178 -2.75 -5.40 -6.32
N HIS A 179 -2.22 -5.34 -7.54
CA HIS A 179 -0.93 -4.70 -7.85
C HIS A 179 0.24 -5.25 -6.99
N CYS A 180 0.18 -6.54 -6.67
CA CYS A 180 1.20 -7.29 -5.91
C CYS A 180 1.61 -8.53 -6.70
N GLY A 181 2.00 -8.35 -7.97
CA GLY A 181 2.24 -9.44 -8.93
C GLY A 181 3.49 -10.28 -8.63
N SER A 182 4.28 -9.92 -7.62
CA SER A 182 5.52 -10.64 -7.28
C SER A 182 5.85 -10.60 -5.79
N LEU A 183 6.64 -11.57 -5.34
CA LEU A 183 7.15 -11.62 -3.97
C LEU A 183 7.91 -10.35 -3.57
N PRO A 184 8.81 -9.76 -4.39
CA PRO A 184 9.47 -8.49 -4.11
C PRO A 184 8.49 -7.33 -3.86
N GLU A 185 7.39 -7.25 -4.59
CA GLU A 185 6.38 -6.20 -4.41
C GLU A 185 5.65 -6.32 -3.06
N VAL A 186 5.34 -7.54 -2.61
CA VAL A 186 4.81 -7.77 -1.25
C VAL A 186 5.81 -7.33 -0.20
N PHE A 187 7.08 -7.76 -0.34
CA PHE A 187 8.14 -7.41 0.61
C PHE A 187 8.51 -5.92 0.61
N ALA A 188 8.11 -5.14 -0.39
CA ALA A 188 8.24 -3.70 -0.35
C ALA A 188 7.60 -3.08 0.91
N GLY A 189 6.54 -3.71 1.43
CA GLY A 189 5.85 -3.28 2.64
C GLY A 189 6.49 -3.73 3.95
N TYR A 190 7.47 -4.62 3.95
CA TYR A 190 8.12 -5.12 5.16
C TYR A 190 8.96 -4.04 5.85
N VAL A 191 8.67 -3.78 7.13
CA VAL A 191 9.32 -2.72 7.93
C VAL A 191 10.38 -3.31 8.87
N GLY A 192 10.14 -4.49 9.39
CA GLY A 192 11.05 -5.16 10.31
C GLY A 192 10.35 -5.96 11.40
N THR A 193 11.15 -6.59 12.26
CA THR A 193 10.67 -7.22 13.49
C THR A 193 10.37 -6.16 14.55
N MET A 194 9.69 -6.55 15.62
CA MET A 194 9.48 -5.66 16.77
C MET A 194 10.77 -5.08 17.33
N ASN A 195 11.84 -5.88 17.37
CA ASN A 195 13.14 -5.42 17.86
C ASN A 195 13.73 -4.31 16.98
N ASP A 196 13.46 -4.36 15.68
CA ASP A 196 13.92 -3.35 14.71
C ASP A 196 13.13 -2.04 14.82
N VAL A 197 11.81 -2.14 15.08
CA VAL A 197 10.90 -0.99 15.00
C VAL A 197 10.61 -0.33 16.36
N ALA A 198 10.63 -1.09 17.47
CA ALA A 198 10.33 -0.57 18.80
C ALA A 198 11.12 0.69 19.20
N PRO A 199 12.43 0.82 18.89
CA PRO A 199 13.18 2.04 19.18
C PRO A 199 12.61 3.30 18.53
N ALA A 200 11.92 3.17 17.36
CA ALA A 200 11.28 4.31 16.72
C ALA A 200 10.08 4.80 17.53
N PHE A 201 9.27 3.88 18.05
CA PHE A 201 8.11 4.22 18.87
C PHE A 201 8.47 4.83 20.22
N TYR A 202 9.55 4.34 20.86
CA TYR A 202 10.00 4.89 22.15
C TYR A 202 10.51 6.33 22.07
N ASN A 203 10.94 6.77 20.88
CA ASN A 203 11.42 8.13 20.64
C ASN A 203 10.28 9.12 20.35
N LEU A 204 9.05 8.66 20.16
CA LEU A 204 7.89 9.50 19.94
C LEU A 204 7.26 9.94 21.27
N LYS A 205 6.57 11.08 21.22
CA LYS A 205 5.65 11.43 22.30
C LYS A 205 4.48 10.44 22.29
N ARG A 206 3.94 10.15 23.48
CA ARG A 206 2.87 9.15 23.64
C ARG A 206 1.63 9.44 22.78
N ASP A 207 1.29 10.72 22.64
CA ASP A 207 0.15 11.25 21.86
C ASP A 207 0.50 11.57 20.40
N GLU A 208 1.74 11.29 19.98
CA GLU A 208 2.17 11.53 18.60
C GLU A 208 1.52 10.51 17.65
N THR A 209 0.89 11.03 16.59
CA THR A 209 0.20 10.19 15.58
C THR A 209 1.21 9.44 14.73
N MET A 210 0.90 8.20 14.42
CA MET A 210 1.76 7.35 13.60
C MET A 210 1.88 7.86 12.16
N SER A 211 3.09 7.77 11.63
CA SER A 211 3.39 8.15 10.24
C SER A 211 4.38 7.18 9.62
N PRO A 212 4.20 6.80 8.35
CA PRO A 212 5.18 5.99 7.60
C PRO A 212 6.59 6.59 7.59
N GLY A 213 6.68 7.91 7.74
CA GLY A 213 7.95 8.65 7.79
C GLY A 213 8.92 8.21 8.89
N LEU A 214 8.40 7.61 9.96
CA LEU A 214 9.21 7.08 11.06
C LEU A 214 10.26 6.04 10.62
N PHE A 215 10.00 5.35 9.50
CA PHE A 215 10.84 4.26 9.03
C PHE A 215 11.72 4.60 7.84
N VAL A 216 11.62 5.83 7.31
CA VAL A 216 12.34 6.25 6.09
C VAL A 216 13.85 6.32 6.30
N THR A 217 14.28 6.79 7.47
CA THR A 217 15.70 6.99 7.80
C THR A 217 16.38 5.76 8.37
N LYS A 218 15.63 4.70 8.66
CA LYS A 218 16.18 3.46 9.23
C LYS A 218 16.83 2.60 8.15
N GLU A 219 17.77 1.79 8.55
CA GLU A 219 18.31 0.75 7.67
C GLU A 219 17.21 -0.21 7.21
N ILE A 220 17.36 -0.76 6.00
CA ILE A 220 16.46 -1.80 5.50
C ILE A 220 16.73 -3.05 6.32
N PRO A 221 15.72 -3.59 7.05
CA PRO A 221 15.93 -4.73 7.91
C PRO A 221 16.29 -5.98 7.11
N GLU A 222 17.14 -6.80 7.68
CA GLU A 222 17.39 -8.13 7.13
C GLU A 222 16.15 -9.03 7.31
N ILE A 223 15.93 -9.89 6.32
CA ILE A 223 14.82 -10.83 6.33
C ILE A 223 15.32 -12.17 6.91
N GLY A 224 15.87 -12.12 8.12
CA GLY A 224 16.51 -13.26 8.78
C GLY A 224 15.59 -14.45 9.09
N TRP A 225 14.27 -14.24 9.02
CA TRP A 225 13.25 -15.26 9.21
C TRP A 225 12.90 -16.04 7.93
N VAL A 226 13.47 -15.67 6.79
CA VAL A 226 13.33 -16.42 5.54
C VAL A 226 14.47 -17.44 5.45
N ASP A 227 14.12 -18.70 5.23
CA ASP A 227 15.07 -19.75 4.85
C ASP A 227 15.15 -19.79 3.32
N ALA A 228 16.27 -19.38 2.79
CA ALA A 228 16.53 -19.36 1.34
C ALA A 228 17.52 -20.45 0.92
N ALA A 229 17.84 -21.42 1.81
CA ALA A 229 18.76 -22.51 1.49
C ALA A 229 18.13 -23.58 0.59
N ASP A 230 16.81 -23.59 0.46
CA ASP A 230 16.04 -24.53 -0.35
C ASP A 230 15.87 -24.10 -1.82
N VAL A 231 16.48 -22.98 -2.21
CA VAL A 231 16.42 -22.40 -3.56
C VAL A 231 17.83 -22.31 -4.12
N ASP A 232 17.95 -22.50 -5.44
CA ASP A 232 19.21 -22.31 -6.17
C ASP A 232 19.87 -20.96 -5.84
N GLU A 233 21.21 -20.95 -5.75
CA GLU A 233 21.95 -19.78 -5.26
C GLU A 233 21.75 -18.53 -6.12
N ASP A 234 21.67 -18.68 -7.44
CA ASP A 234 21.50 -17.55 -8.36
C ASP A 234 20.07 -17.00 -8.29
N ILE A 235 19.08 -17.88 -8.22
CA ILE A 235 17.67 -17.50 -7.99
C ILE A 235 17.54 -16.79 -6.64
N ARG A 236 18.12 -17.35 -5.59
CA ARG A 236 18.13 -16.76 -4.24
C ARG A 236 18.69 -15.36 -4.25
N LYS A 237 19.89 -15.17 -4.83
CA LYS A 237 20.54 -13.85 -4.92
C LYS A 237 19.68 -12.85 -5.70
N GLY A 238 19.10 -13.28 -6.81
CA GLY A 238 18.19 -12.46 -7.63
C GLY A 238 16.98 -12.00 -6.84
N VAL A 239 16.23 -12.94 -6.25
CA VAL A 239 15.00 -12.61 -5.49
C VAL A 239 15.29 -11.70 -4.28
N LEU A 240 16.34 -11.98 -3.51
CA LEU A 240 16.70 -11.13 -2.36
C LEU A 240 17.16 -9.73 -2.78
N ALA A 241 17.87 -9.61 -3.91
CA ALA A 241 18.26 -8.30 -4.47
C ALA A 241 17.02 -7.52 -4.94
N ASP A 242 16.06 -8.18 -5.58
CA ASP A 242 14.82 -7.57 -6.04
C ASP A 242 13.94 -7.11 -4.86
N ILE A 243 13.81 -7.94 -3.82
CA ILE A 243 13.13 -7.57 -2.58
C ILE A 243 13.76 -6.29 -2.00
N ARG A 244 15.07 -6.25 -1.86
CA ARG A 244 15.78 -5.07 -1.33
C ARG A 244 15.58 -3.84 -2.21
N SER A 245 15.59 -4.02 -3.53
CA SER A 245 15.31 -2.96 -4.50
C SER A 245 13.90 -2.38 -4.29
N MET A 246 12.88 -3.22 -4.14
CA MET A 246 11.51 -2.79 -3.93
C MET A 246 11.31 -2.08 -2.58
N GLN A 247 12.00 -2.51 -1.52
CA GLN A 247 12.01 -1.81 -0.24
C GLN A 247 12.63 -0.41 -0.33
N VAL A 248 13.70 -0.25 -1.12
CA VAL A 248 14.29 1.08 -1.40
C VAL A 248 13.30 1.96 -2.15
N VAL A 249 12.62 1.42 -3.16
CA VAL A 249 11.61 2.14 -3.95
C VAL A 249 10.45 2.59 -3.07
N ARG A 250 9.94 1.73 -2.18
CA ARG A 250 8.89 2.06 -1.23
C ARG A 250 9.30 3.20 -0.29
N ARG A 251 10.51 3.18 0.23
CA ARG A 251 11.03 4.28 1.06
C ARG A 251 11.10 5.59 0.31
N LEU A 252 11.50 5.56 -0.96
CA LEU A 252 11.50 6.73 -1.82
C LEU A 252 10.06 7.27 -2.01
N ALA A 253 9.06 6.40 -2.17
CA ALA A 253 7.65 6.79 -2.26
C ALA A 253 7.17 7.51 -0.98
N ILE A 254 7.53 6.97 0.19
CA ILE A 254 7.21 7.58 1.49
C ILE A 254 7.89 8.95 1.62
N GLN A 255 9.17 9.08 1.25
CA GLN A 255 9.89 10.37 1.24
C GLN A 255 9.20 11.39 0.33
N GLY A 256 8.78 10.98 -0.87
CA GLY A 256 8.00 11.81 -1.78
C GLY A 256 6.69 12.28 -1.15
N GLY A 257 6.00 11.40 -0.42
CA GLY A 257 4.78 11.72 0.32
C GLY A 257 4.98 12.78 1.41
N LEU A 258 6.06 12.64 2.19
CA LEU A 258 6.44 13.61 3.23
C LEU A 258 6.83 14.97 2.62
N ALA A 259 7.71 14.95 1.61
CA ALA A 259 8.11 16.18 0.91
C ALA A 259 6.91 16.91 0.30
N ALA A 260 5.93 16.17 -0.23
CA ALA A 260 4.71 16.74 -0.77
C ALA A 260 3.84 17.46 0.28
N ALA A 261 3.92 17.06 1.54
CA ALA A 261 3.20 17.74 2.63
C ALA A 261 3.87 19.06 3.05
N GLU A 262 5.14 19.25 2.72
CA GLU A 262 5.96 20.40 3.09
C GLU A 262 6.20 21.39 1.93
N VAL A 263 5.60 21.15 0.75
CA VAL A 263 5.76 21.99 -0.44
C VAL A 263 5.40 23.45 -0.15
N LYS A 264 6.34 24.35 -0.40
CA LYS A 264 6.17 25.80 -0.24
C LYS A 264 6.22 26.57 -1.55
N GLY A 265 6.66 25.94 -2.64
CA GLY A 265 6.79 26.61 -3.92
C GLY A 265 7.06 25.66 -5.09
N LYS A 266 7.15 26.24 -6.30
CA LYS A 266 7.25 25.49 -7.56
C LYS A 266 8.46 24.54 -7.63
N LYS A 267 9.61 24.93 -7.06
CA LYS A 267 10.81 24.08 -7.04
C LYS A 267 10.60 22.83 -6.20
N ASP A 268 9.88 22.96 -5.08
CA ASP A 268 9.56 21.84 -4.22
C ASP A 268 8.57 20.89 -4.93
N GLU A 269 7.60 21.47 -5.69
CA GLU A 269 6.67 20.69 -6.52
C GLU A 269 7.42 19.85 -7.57
N GLU A 270 8.38 20.47 -8.27
CA GLU A 270 9.20 19.80 -9.27
C GLU A 270 10.06 18.68 -8.64
N ALA A 271 10.65 18.94 -7.47
CA ALA A 271 11.43 17.94 -6.73
C ALA A 271 10.57 16.75 -6.27
N VAL A 272 9.37 17.01 -5.77
CA VAL A 272 8.40 15.96 -5.39
C VAL A 272 7.97 15.15 -6.61
N ALA A 273 7.68 15.81 -7.72
CA ALA A 273 7.32 15.14 -8.97
C ALA A 273 8.44 14.22 -9.47
N ASP A 274 9.71 14.67 -9.40
CA ASP A 274 10.86 13.85 -9.77
C ASP A 274 11.02 12.61 -8.88
N ILE A 275 10.78 12.74 -7.57
CA ILE A 275 10.78 11.59 -6.65
C ILE A 275 9.74 10.56 -7.09
N PHE A 276 8.50 10.98 -7.30
CA PHE A 276 7.44 10.06 -7.71
C PHE A 276 7.67 9.48 -9.11
N ALA A 277 8.20 10.25 -10.06
CA ALA A 277 8.57 9.75 -11.37
C ALA A 277 9.63 8.64 -11.29
N ARG A 278 10.62 8.77 -10.41
CA ARG A 278 11.63 7.73 -10.15
C ARG A 278 11.03 6.49 -9.50
N VAL A 279 10.05 6.65 -8.61
CA VAL A 279 9.33 5.51 -8.02
C VAL A 279 8.54 4.78 -9.10
N THR A 280 7.72 5.47 -9.87
CA THR A 280 6.88 4.86 -10.92
C THR A 280 7.69 4.23 -12.05
N ALA A 281 8.88 4.75 -12.35
CA ALA A 281 9.77 4.15 -13.33
C ALA A 281 10.35 2.79 -12.88
N ARG A 282 10.44 2.56 -11.58
CA ARG A 282 10.98 1.31 -11.00
C ARG A 282 9.89 0.35 -10.55
N ASN A 283 8.81 0.87 -10.00
CA ASN A 283 7.64 0.13 -9.58
C ASN A 283 6.37 0.93 -9.89
N PRO A 284 5.78 0.79 -11.10
CA PRO A 284 4.55 1.49 -11.47
C PRO A 284 3.36 1.07 -10.61
N ASN A 285 3.46 -0.06 -9.92
CA ASN A 285 2.42 -0.64 -9.07
C ASN A 285 2.69 -0.43 -7.56
N ASP A 286 3.59 0.47 -7.18
CA ASP A 286 3.82 0.75 -5.77
C ASP A 286 2.54 1.23 -5.07
N LEU A 287 2.11 0.50 -4.04
CA LEU A 287 0.83 0.71 -3.37
C LEU A 287 0.69 2.10 -2.73
N PHE A 288 1.78 2.71 -2.25
CA PHE A 288 1.76 4.07 -1.73
C PHE A 288 1.46 5.10 -2.83
N VAL A 289 2.07 4.91 -4.00
CA VAL A 289 1.83 5.78 -5.17
C VAL A 289 0.41 5.58 -5.68
N LEU A 290 -0.05 4.33 -5.79
CA LEU A 290 -1.39 4.01 -6.28
C LEU A 290 -2.48 4.52 -5.36
N GLU A 291 -2.37 4.34 -4.05
CA GLU A 291 -3.31 4.87 -3.06
C GLU A 291 -3.38 6.39 -3.14
N ARG A 292 -2.24 7.05 -3.35
CA ARG A 292 -2.19 8.51 -3.53
C ARG A 292 -2.86 8.96 -4.81
N LEU A 293 -2.64 8.27 -5.94
CA LEU A 293 -3.30 8.57 -7.22
C LEU A 293 -4.81 8.40 -7.12
N ASP A 294 -5.28 7.31 -6.51
CA ASP A 294 -6.69 7.06 -6.27
C ASP A 294 -7.33 8.17 -5.41
N ARG A 295 -6.65 8.60 -4.35
CA ARG A 295 -7.10 9.74 -3.52
C ARG A 295 -7.18 11.03 -4.31
N LEU A 296 -6.19 11.33 -5.16
CA LEU A 296 -6.20 12.51 -6.02
C LEU A 296 -7.36 12.47 -7.00
N GLU A 297 -7.65 11.30 -7.60
CA GLU A 297 -8.76 11.12 -8.52
C GLU A 297 -10.12 11.34 -7.84
N ARG A 298 -10.33 10.73 -6.66
CA ARG A 298 -11.56 10.94 -5.86
C ARG A 298 -11.75 12.41 -5.51
N ASN A 299 -10.69 13.08 -5.05
CA ASN A 299 -10.73 14.51 -4.74
C ASN A 299 -11.06 15.36 -5.99
N ALA A 300 -10.47 15.03 -7.15
CA ALA A 300 -10.76 15.74 -8.39
C ALA A 300 -12.25 15.60 -8.79
N LYS A 301 -12.81 14.39 -8.70
CA LYS A 301 -14.24 14.13 -8.96
C LYS A 301 -15.13 14.93 -8.01
N ALA A 302 -14.84 14.90 -6.70
CA ALA A 302 -15.59 15.67 -5.71
C ALA A 302 -15.50 17.20 -5.95
N PHE A 303 -14.34 17.70 -6.35
CA PHE A 303 -14.19 19.11 -6.71
C PHE A 303 -14.95 19.49 -7.99
N LEU A 304 -15.02 18.61 -8.98
CA LEU A 304 -15.84 18.84 -10.20
C LEU A 304 -17.33 18.90 -9.85
N GLU A 305 -17.81 17.99 -9.01
CA GLU A 305 -19.20 17.97 -8.54
C GLU A 305 -19.55 19.23 -7.74
N ALA A 306 -18.60 19.73 -6.94
CA ALA A 306 -18.74 20.97 -6.19
C ALA A 306 -18.51 22.26 -7.03
N GLY A 307 -18.30 22.14 -8.35
CA GLY A 307 -18.02 23.28 -9.24
C GLY A 307 -16.65 23.93 -9.05
N LYS A 308 -15.73 23.29 -8.27
CA LYS A 308 -14.40 23.82 -7.93
C LYS A 308 -13.36 23.41 -9.00
N LEU A 309 -13.57 23.86 -10.23
CA LEU A 309 -12.81 23.43 -11.41
C LEU A 309 -11.29 23.59 -11.30
N LEU A 310 -10.80 24.70 -10.70
CA LEU A 310 -9.36 24.93 -10.51
C LEU A 310 -8.73 23.91 -9.55
N MET A 311 -9.46 23.47 -8.53
CA MET A 311 -8.99 22.46 -7.58
C MET A 311 -8.92 21.09 -8.24
N ALA A 312 -9.95 20.71 -9.02
CA ALA A 312 -9.94 19.47 -9.80
C ALA A 312 -8.79 19.45 -10.81
N MET A 313 -8.57 20.55 -11.52
CA MET A 313 -7.45 20.71 -12.46
C MET A 313 -6.11 20.45 -11.78
N LYS A 314 -5.90 20.98 -10.55
CA LYS A 314 -4.67 20.76 -9.78
C LYS A 314 -4.46 19.30 -9.38
N CYS A 315 -5.52 18.60 -9.00
CA CYS A 315 -5.42 17.17 -8.72
C CYS A 315 -4.96 16.40 -9.97
N TYR A 316 -5.57 16.64 -11.12
CA TYR A 316 -5.18 15.98 -12.38
C TYR A 316 -3.79 16.39 -12.86
N GLU A 317 -3.37 17.65 -12.69
CA GLU A 317 -2.00 18.12 -12.96
C GLU A 317 -0.99 17.31 -12.13
N THR A 318 -1.27 17.12 -10.83
CA THR A 318 -0.42 16.31 -9.94
C THR A 318 -0.36 14.84 -10.39
N MET A 319 -1.48 14.25 -10.80
CA MET A 319 -1.51 12.88 -11.32
C MET A 319 -0.66 12.74 -12.58
N VAL A 320 -0.73 13.71 -13.51
CA VAL A 320 0.11 13.74 -14.72
C VAL A 320 1.59 13.89 -14.38
N LEU A 321 1.94 14.66 -13.35
CA LEU A 321 3.33 14.76 -12.87
C LEU A 321 3.85 13.45 -12.30
N ILE A 322 3.01 12.70 -11.58
CA ILE A 322 3.37 11.39 -11.00
C ILE A 322 3.46 10.32 -12.11
N ARG A 323 2.51 10.32 -13.06
CA ARG A 323 2.43 9.38 -14.20
C ARG A 323 2.31 10.13 -15.52
N PRO A 324 3.45 10.56 -16.10
CA PRO A 324 3.45 11.41 -17.31
C PRO A 324 2.88 10.76 -18.58
N ASN A 325 2.68 9.44 -18.55
CA ASN A 325 2.15 8.68 -19.68
C ASN A 325 0.75 8.09 -19.41
N ASP A 326 0.07 8.54 -18.35
CA ASP A 326 -1.31 8.13 -18.07
C ASP A 326 -2.28 8.91 -18.98
N PRO A 327 -2.90 8.25 -19.99
CA PRO A 327 -3.77 8.94 -20.93
C PRO A 327 -5.06 9.42 -20.28
N VAL A 328 -5.55 8.75 -19.24
CA VAL A 328 -6.78 9.12 -18.54
C VAL A 328 -6.57 10.39 -17.71
N ALA A 329 -5.51 10.44 -16.92
CA ALA A 329 -5.16 11.63 -16.14
C ALA A 329 -4.91 12.84 -17.05
N MET A 330 -4.18 12.65 -18.17
CA MET A 330 -3.93 13.69 -19.16
C MET A 330 -5.21 14.19 -19.81
N ASN A 331 -6.11 13.29 -20.23
CA ASN A 331 -7.40 13.69 -20.81
C ASN A 331 -8.20 14.55 -19.82
N ASN A 332 -8.32 14.12 -18.58
CA ASN A 332 -9.05 14.86 -17.55
C ASN A 332 -8.42 16.23 -17.26
N PHE A 333 -7.09 16.31 -17.23
CA PHE A 333 -6.36 17.57 -17.11
C PHE A 333 -6.62 18.50 -18.28
N GLY A 334 -6.53 17.99 -19.52
CA GLY A 334 -6.84 18.75 -20.74
C GLY A 334 -8.27 19.27 -20.78
N MET A 335 -9.26 18.45 -20.34
CA MET A 335 -10.66 18.88 -20.25
C MET A 335 -10.84 20.01 -19.22
N CYS A 336 -10.16 19.96 -18.08
CA CYS A 336 -10.18 21.06 -17.11
C CYS A 336 -9.57 22.33 -17.70
N LEU A 337 -8.42 22.24 -18.38
CA LEU A 337 -7.77 23.37 -19.07
C LEU A 337 -8.69 24.01 -20.10
N LYS A 338 -9.39 23.21 -20.90
CA LYS A 338 -10.37 23.70 -21.88
C LYS A 338 -11.50 24.49 -21.21
N LYS A 339 -12.05 23.97 -20.11
CA LYS A 339 -13.13 24.64 -19.35
C LYS A 339 -12.70 25.97 -18.72
N ILE A 340 -11.45 26.14 -18.35
CA ILE A 340 -10.92 27.41 -17.81
C ILE A 340 -10.42 28.37 -18.89
N GLY A 341 -10.62 28.05 -20.18
CA GLY A 341 -10.28 28.91 -21.32
C GLY A 341 -8.83 28.83 -21.79
N LYS A 342 -8.00 27.87 -21.28
CA LYS A 342 -6.63 27.65 -21.78
C LYS A 342 -6.64 26.71 -22.99
N VAL A 343 -7.27 27.14 -24.08
CA VAL A 343 -7.62 26.29 -25.23
C VAL A 343 -6.41 25.67 -25.92
N GLU A 344 -5.35 26.45 -26.19
CA GLU A 344 -4.16 25.95 -26.89
C GLU A 344 -3.41 24.89 -26.07
N LEU A 345 -3.22 25.13 -24.78
CA LEU A 345 -2.59 24.15 -23.88
C LEU A 345 -3.45 22.89 -23.75
N ALA A 346 -4.78 23.07 -23.65
CA ALA A 346 -5.71 21.95 -23.59
C ALA A 346 -5.60 21.07 -24.84
N LYS A 347 -5.52 21.66 -26.03
CA LYS A 347 -5.38 20.94 -27.30
C LYS A 347 -4.12 20.08 -27.32
N MET A 348 -2.97 20.64 -26.96
CA MET A 348 -1.71 19.90 -26.90
C MET A 348 -1.77 18.70 -25.95
N ILE A 349 -2.35 18.90 -24.77
CA ILE A 349 -2.46 17.82 -23.75
C ILE A 349 -3.44 16.73 -24.21
N LEU A 350 -4.59 17.09 -24.81
CA LEU A 350 -5.57 16.14 -25.30
C LEU A 350 -5.02 15.33 -26.49
N GLU A 351 -4.31 15.95 -27.43
CA GLU A 351 -3.66 15.26 -28.55
C GLU A 351 -2.63 14.25 -28.04
N ARG A 352 -1.85 14.60 -27.01
CA ARG A 352 -0.90 13.69 -26.37
C ARG A 352 -1.62 12.52 -25.66
N ALA A 353 -2.71 12.80 -24.94
CA ALA A 353 -3.51 11.77 -24.29
C ALA A 353 -4.06 10.74 -25.30
N GLU A 354 -4.60 11.22 -26.43
CA GLU A 354 -5.10 10.36 -27.50
C GLU A 354 -4.00 9.50 -28.12
N MET A 355 -2.81 10.08 -28.36
CA MET A 355 -1.67 9.34 -28.90
C MET A 355 -1.24 8.20 -27.95
N LEU A 356 -1.20 8.46 -26.64
CA LEU A 356 -0.85 7.46 -25.63
C LEU A 356 -1.90 6.35 -25.52
N ALA A 357 -3.20 6.70 -25.57
CA ALA A 357 -4.28 5.72 -25.56
C ALA A 357 -4.20 4.76 -26.75
N ARG A 358 -4.02 5.30 -27.96
CA ARG A 358 -3.84 4.48 -29.19
C ARG A 358 -2.61 3.59 -29.16
N ARG A 359 -1.54 4.02 -28.45
CA ARG A 359 -0.35 3.20 -28.28
C ARG A 359 -0.61 2.01 -27.35
N GLY A 360 -1.30 2.24 -26.23
CA GLY A 360 -1.70 1.18 -25.29
C GLY A 360 -2.55 0.10 -25.97
N GLU A 361 -3.59 0.51 -26.71
CA GLU A 361 -4.46 -0.42 -27.47
C GLU A 361 -3.69 -1.31 -28.47
N ARG A 362 -2.64 -0.76 -29.09
CA ARG A 362 -1.79 -1.53 -30.04
C ARG A 362 -0.90 -2.54 -29.32
N GLU A 363 -0.38 -2.18 -28.15
CA GLU A 363 0.47 -3.06 -27.35
C GLU A 363 -0.34 -4.22 -26.77
N GLU A 364 -1.54 -3.96 -26.23
CA GLU A 364 -2.49 -4.99 -25.77
C GLU A 364 -2.95 -5.93 -26.90
N GLY A 365 -3.26 -5.38 -28.08
CA GLY A 365 -3.65 -6.17 -29.26
C GLY A 365 -2.51 -7.04 -29.83
N ARG A 366 -1.24 -6.73 -29.52
CA ARG A 366 -0.09 -7.59 -29.86
C ARG A 366 0.09 -8.71 -28.85
N ALA A 367 0.03 -8.40 -27.55
CA ALA A 367 0.14 -9.39 -26.49
C ALA A 367 -0.94 -10.50 -26.62
N GLY A 368 -2.19 -10.13 -26.85
CA GLY A 368 -3.28 -11.09 -27.06
C GLY A 368 -3.17 -11.96 -28.34
N ARG A 369 -2.33 -11.57 -29.32
CA ARG A 369 -2.05 -12.41 -30.49
C ARG A 369 -0.89 -13.38 -30.29
N GLU A 370 0.02 -13.08 -29.39
CA GLU A 370 1.16 -13.94 -29.04
C GLU A 370 0.73 -15.06 -28.10
N GLU A 371 -0.21 -14.80 -27.19
CA GLU A 371 -0.80 -15.80 -26.30
C GLU A 371 -1.75 -16.79 -27.00
N GLY A 372 -2.27 -16.45 -28.17
CA GLY A 372 -3.15 -17.30 -28.98
C GLY A 372 -2.41 -18.20 -30.01
N ARG A 373 -1.07 -18.21 -29.99
CA ARG A 373 -0.22 -19.08 -30.83
C ARG A 373 0.51 -20.11 -29.99
#